data_b6d18a6c6ae00994efb007c792d827b3
#
_entry.id   b6d18a6c6ae00994efb007c792d827b3
#
_cell.length_a   1.000
_cell.length_b   1.000
_cell.length_c   1.000
_cell.angle_alpha   90.00
_cell.angle_beta   90.00
_cell.angle_gamma   90.00
#
_symmetry.space_group_name_H-M   'P 1'
#
loop_
_entity.id
_entity.type
_entity.pdbx_description
1 polymer ?
#
loop_
_entity_poly.entity_id
_entity_poly.type
_entity_poly.pdbx_seq_one_letter_code
_entity_poly.pdbx_strand_id
1 'polypeptide(L)'
;MKNVVLLGATGSIGTSSVDVILQHSDIFKLYAVAANSSVAKVAEIVRKFKVERVCMFDPNAAKELEKELGMKVLAGMEGLCELAADPKADIIINALMGAVGCLPTITAIEHGKHVALANKETMVMAGPVIWDKLAENPKSFITPIDSEHSAIFQCLSGRPEKEVEFLEITASGGPFREWPIEKFESITVADALNHPVWSMGKKITIDSASMMNKGLEVLEAHFLFHIPYEQIKVVVHPQSMVHSLVQFRDGSLMAQLGAPDMRIPIQVALTWPDRLPLETKRLDLPTLAKLTFFEPDFNKFRCLALAFEAGRRGGIVPAMMNAANEVLVDAFLKGNLKFTDIPKHVETIMTGAPTVTGHLTLDQVLEADDEARRLTSALIK
;
A
#
# COMPACT_ATOMS: atom_id res chain seq x y z
N MET A 1 3.99 -27.31 -2.88
CA MET A 1 4.55 -26.03 -3.35
C MET A 1 3.38 -25.10 -3.66
N LYS A 2 3.33 -23.91 -3.07
CA LYS A 2 2.23 -22.92 -3.29
C LYS A 2 2.54 -22.09 -4.53
N ASN A 3 1.55 -21.96 -5.40
CA ASN A 3 1.62 -21.11 -6.60
C ASN A 3 1.34 -19.64 -6.24
N VAL A 4 2.29 -18.77 -6.50
CA VAL A 4 2.22 -17.34 -6.24
C VAL A 4 1.98 -16.58 -7.55
N VAL A 5 0.96 -15.75 -7.57
CA VAL A 5 0.72 -14.73 -8.60
C VAL A 5 1.24 -13.40 -8.08
N LEU A 6 2.11 -12.74 -8.81
CA LEU A 6 2.72 -11.47 -8.44
C LEU A 6 2.25 -10.36 -9.37
N LEU A 7 1.33 -9.55 -8.89
CA LEU A 7 0.84 -8.35 -9.58
C LEU A 7 1.75 -7.17 -9.24
N GLY A 8 2.42 -6.58 -10.24
CA GLY A 8 3.40 -5.50 -10.06
C GLY A 8 4.84 -5.99 -9.95
N ALA A 9 5.21 -7.04 -10.66
CA ALA A 9 6.50 -7.76 -10.56
C ALA A 9 7.75 -6.91 -10.79
N THR A 10 7.67 -5.78 -11.49
CA THR A 10 8.82 -4.93 -11.84
C THR A 10 9.03 -3.74 -10.91
N GLY A 11 8.12 -3.54 -9.95
CA GLY A 11 8.23 -2.51 -8.91
C GLY A 11 9.18 -2.92 -7.78
N SER A 12 9.36 -2.03 -6.81
CA SER A 12 10.23 -2.27 -5.63
C SER A 12 9.75 -3.48 -4.81
N ILE A 13 8.45 -3.53 -4.48
CA ILE A 13 7.85 -4.66 -3.76
C ILE A 13 7.92 -5.93 -4.62
N GLY A 14 7.62 -5.82 -5.92
CA GLY A 14 7.71 -6.96 -6.84
C GLY A 14 9.09 -7.60 -6.87
N THR A 15 10.14 -6.79 -6.98
CA THR A 15 11.53 -7.28 -6.98
C THR A 15 11.89 -7.94 -5.65
N SER A 16 11.49 -7.34 -4.52
CA SER A 16 11.70 -7.93 -3.19
C SER A 16 10.91 -9.23 -3.01
N SER A 17 9.69 -9.31 -3.59
CA SER A 17 8.88 -10.54 -3.56
C SER A 17 9.53 -11.68 -4.35
N VAL A 18 10.10 -11.37 -5.52
CA VAL A 18 10.85 -12.35 -6.32
C VAL A 18 12.05 -12.89 -5.51
N ASP A 19 12.78 -12.03 -4.78
CA ASP A 19 13.89 -12.46 -3.94
C ASP A 19 13.42 -13.39 -2.80
N VAL A 20 12.35 -13.05 -2.10
CA VAL A 20 11.76 -13.90 -1.05
C VAL A 20 11.31 -15.26 -1.60
N ILE A 21 10.61 -15.27 -2.74
CA ILE A 21 10.15 -16.50 -3.39
C ILE A 21 11.37 -17.38 -3.80
N LEU A 22 12.45 -16.76 -4.25
CA LEU A 22 13.67 -17.47 -4.63
C LEU A 22 14.35 -18.13 -3.43
N GLN A 23 14.43 -17.43 -2.29
CA GLN A 23 15.00 -17.96 -1.05
C GLN A 23 14.20 -19.15 -0.50
N HIS A 24 12.93 -19.29 -0.88
CA HIS A 24 12.01 -20.35 -0.46
C HIS A 24 11.40 -21.11 -1.66
N SER A 25 12.22 -21.38 -2.67
CA SER A 25 11.81 -22.06 -3.92
C SER A 25 11.39 -23.53 -3.74
N ASP A 26 11.63 -24.13 -2.58
CA ASP A 26 11.11 -25.42 -2.14
C ASP A 26 9.62 -25.34 -1.70
N ILE A 27 9.16 -24.17 -1.25
CA ILE A 27 7.81 -23.92 -0.75
C ILE A 27 6.95 -23.18 -1.77
N PHE A 28 7.52 -22.16 -2.44
CA PHE A 28 6.82 -21.27 -3.35
C PHE A 28 7.27 -21.43 -4.80
N LYS A 29 6.31 -21.31 -5.71
CA LYS A 29 6.53 -21.22 -7.16
C LYS A 29 5.98 -19.88 -7.65
N LEU A 30 6.81 -19.09 -8.33
CA LEU A 30 6.33 -17.90 -9.06
C LEU A 30 5.56 -18.37 -10.30
N TYR A 31 4.24 -18.54 -10.14
CA TYR A 31 3.36 -19.13 -11.13
C TYR A 31 2.98 -18.16 -12.23
N ALA A 32 2.61 -16.93 -11.84
CA ALA A 32 2.23 -15.89 -12.78
C ALA A 32 2.76 -14.52 -12.35
N VAL A 33 2.99 -13.64 -13.32
CA VAL A 33 3.44 -12.27 -13.08
C VAL A 33 2.64 -11.27 -13.89
N ALA A 34 2.46 -10.07 -13.32
CA ALA A 34 1.94 -8.93 -14.06
C ALA A 34 2.81 -7.69 -13.86
N ALA A 35 2.89 -6.85 -14.89
CA ALA A 35 3.52 -5.53 -14.84
C ALA A 35 2.78 -4.54 -15.75
N ASN A 36 3.16 -3.26 -15.72
CA ASN A 36 2.55 -2.26 -16.60
C ASN A 36 3.10 -2.37 -18.04
N SER A 37 4.34 -1.91 -18.27
CA SER A 37 4.92 -1.75 -19.61
C SER A 37 6.39 -2.20 -19.73
N SER A 38 6.98 -2.74 -18.66
CA SER A 38 8.40 -3.10 -18.62
C SER A 38 8.68 -4.46 -19.28
N VAL A 39 8.58 -4.53 -20.61
CA VAL A 39 8.70 -5.78 -21.40
C VAL A 39 9.99 -6.54 -21.07
N ALA A 40 11.16 -5.91 -21.20
CA ALA A 40 12.46 -6.59 -21.01
C ALA A 40 12.62 -7.21 -19.61
N LYS A 41 12.18 -6.48 -18.55
CA LYS A 41 12.26 -7.00 -17.17
C LYS A 41 11.33 -8.19 -16.96
N VAL A 42 10.11 -8.14 -17.52
CA VAL A 42 9.17 -9.26 -17.41
C VAL A 42 9.68 -10.47 -18.18
N ALA A 43 10.22 -10.28 -19.39
CA ALA A 43 10.83 -11.36 -20.17
C ALA A 43 11.96 -12.07 -19.40
N GLU A 44 12.82 -11.30 -18.72
CA GLU A 44 13.88 -11.85 -17.87
C GLU A 44 13.31 -12.71 -16.74
N ILE A 45 12.30 -12.18 -16.00
CA ILE A 45 11.63 -12.90 -14.92
C ILE A 45 11.00 -14.20 -15.45
N VAL A 46 10.28 -14.14 -16.57
CA VAL A 46 9.59 -15.30 -17.16
C VAL A 46 10.60 -16.40 -17.51
N ARG A 47 11.69 -16.05 -18.16
CA ARG A 47 12.73 -17.03 -18.55
C ARG A 47 13.43 -17.64 -17.33
N LYS A 48 13.78 -16.78 -16.36
CA LYS A 48 14.52 -17.21 -15.15
C LYS A 48 13.69 -18.13 -14.26
N PHE A 49 12.41 -17.83 -14.06
CA PHE A 49 11.54 -18.55 -13.13
C PHE A 49 10.57 -19.53 -13.81
N LYS A 50 10.61 -19.63 -15.14
CA LYS A 50 9.70 -20.48 -15.93
C LYS A 50 8.23 -20.18 -15.61
N VAL A 51 7.89 -18.89 -15.56
CA VAL A 51 6.54 -18.40 -15.26
C VAL A 51 5.57 -18.91 -16.30
N GLU A 52 4.40 -19.42 -15.89
CA GLU A 52 3.42 -20.05 -16.79
C GLU A 52 2.43 -19.05 -17.37
N ARG A 53 2.12 -17.96 -16.66
CA ARG A 53 1.13 -16.97 -17.09
C ARG A 53 1.65 -15.56 -16.89
N VAL A 54 1.34 -14.69 -17.84
CA VAL A 54 1.83 -13.30 -17.84
C VAL A 54 0.71 -12.35 -18.22
N CYS A 55 0.67 -11.19 -17.57
CA CYS A 55 -0.17 -10.07 -17.94
C CYS A 55 0.65 -8.78 -18.03
N MET A 56 0.41 -7.99 -19.08
CA MET A 56 0.88 -6.60 -19.16
C MET A 56 -0.32 -5.68 -19.13
N PHE A 57 -0.30 -4.66 -18.25
CA PHE A 57 -1.43 -3.73 -18.19
C PHE A 57 -1.54 -2.89 -19.47
N ASP A 58 -0.41 -2.49 -20.05
CA ASP A 58 -0.35 -1.85 -21.37
C ASP A 58 -0.57 -2.89 -22.49
N PRO A 59 -1.63 -2.75 -23.32
CA PRO A 59 -1.91 -3.70 -24.40
C PRO A 59 -0.84 -3.75 -25.49
N ASN A 60 -0.07 -2.68 -25.72
CA ASN A 60 1.03 -2.67 -26.69
C ASN A 60 2.22 -3.45 -26.13
N ALA A 61 2.56 -3.23 -24.87
CA ALA A 61 3.58 -4.01 -24.19
C ALA A 61 3.21 -5.52 -24.12
N ALA A 62 1.92 -5.85 -23.97
CA ALA A 62 1.46 -7.23 -24.01
C ALA A 62 1.76 -7.90 -25.37
N LYS A 63 1.42 -7.24 -26.47
CA LYS A 63 1.70 -7.74 -27.84
C LYS A 63 3.20 -7.89 -28.10
N GLU A 64 4.00 -6.94 -27.63
CA GLU A 64 5.47 -6.98 -27.77
C GLU A 64 6.03 -8.18 -27.01
N LEU A 65 5.64 -8.35 -25.75
CA LEU A 65 6.09 -9.45 -24.91
C LEU A 65 5.65 -10.82 -25.42
N GLU A 66 4.41 -10.93 -25.94
CA GLU A 66 3.88 -12.15 -26.57
C GLU A 66 4.74 -12.58 -27.75
N LYS A 67 5.13 -11.63 -28.60
CA LYS A 67 6.03 -11.88 -29.74
C LYS A 67 7.42 -12.30 -29.29
N GLU A 68 7.94 -11.68 -28.21
CA GLU A 68 9.30 -11.98 -27.69
C GLU A 68 9.39 -13.36 -27.03
N LEU A 69 8.35 -13.75 -26.29
CA LEU A 69 8.33 -14.99 -25.53
C LEU A 69 7.73 -16.18 -26.29
N GLY A 70 6.95 -15.92 -27.34
CA GLY A 70 6.22 -16.97 -28.08
C GLY A 70 5.12 -17.65 -27.24
N MET A 71 4.59 -16.96 -26.24
CA MET A 71 3.53 -17.45 -25.38
C MET A 71 2.42 -16.40 -25.23
N LYS A 72 1.18 -16.84 -24.92
CA LYS A 72 0.04 -15.94 -24.70
C LYS A 72 0.32 -14.97 -23.53
N VAL A 73 0.15 -13.69 -23.76
CA VAL A 73 0.23 -12.62 -22.77
C VAL A 73 -1.13 -11.95 -22.62
N LEU A 74 -1.66 -11.92 -21.38
CA LEU A 74 -2.90 -11.23 -21.06
C LEU A 74 -2.66 -9.72 -21.02
N ALA A 75 -3.74 -8.94 -21.19
CA ALA A 75 -3.64 -7.48 -21.24
C ALA A 75 -4.68 -6.77 -20.39
N GLY A 76 -4.34 -5.60 -19.88
CA GLY A 76 -5.25 -4.68 -19.21
C GLY A 76 -5.82 -5.19 -17.88
N MET A 77 -6.90 -4.55 -17.43
CA MET A 77 -7.58 -4.89 -16.19
C MET A 77 -8.17 -6.29 -16.21
N GLU A 78 -8.77 -6.67 -17.33
CA GLU A 78 -9.35 -8.01 -17.53
C GLU A 78 -8.28 -9.09 -17.31
N GLY A 79 -7.07 -8.90 -17.90
CA GLY A 79 -5.96 -9.82 -17.72
C GLY A 79 -5.45 -9.88 -16.26
N LEU A 80 -5.44 -8.77 -15.54
CA LEU A 80 -5.09 -8.75 -14.10
C LEU A 80 -6.10 -9.54 -13.28
N CYS A 81 -7.39 -9.35 -13.53
CA CYS A 81 -8.46 -10.08 -12.84
C CYS A 81 -8.44 -11.58 -13.21
N GLU A 82 -8.15 -11.94 -14.45
CA GLU A 82 -8.01 -13.34 -14.87
C GLU A 82 -6.86 -14.03 -14.11
N LEU A 83 -5.73 -13.36 -13.90
CA LEU A 83 -4.65 -13.90 -13.06
C LEU A 83 -5.04 -14.02 -11.59
N ALA A 84 -5.76 -13.03 -11.05
CA ALA A 84 -6.21 -13.02 -9.67
C ALA A 84 -7.24 -14.13 -9.37
N ALA A 85 -8.07 -14.49 -10.37
CA ALA A 85 -9.07 -15.54 -10.29
C ALA A 85 -8.53 -16.95 -10.61
N ASP A 86 -7.28 -17.08 -11.05
CA ASP A 86 -6.75 -18.35 -11.55
C ASP A 86 -6.91 -19.49 -10.53
N PRO A 87 -7.58 -20.61 -10.88
CA PRO A 87 -7.83 -21.70 -9.94
C PRO A 87 -6.54 -22.37 -9.42
N LYS A 88 -5.41 -22.27 -10.14
CA LYS A 88 -4.12 -22.80 -9.71
C LYS A 88 -3.38 -21.85 -8.74
N ALA A 89 -3.80 -20.60 -8.64
CA ALA A 89 -3.19 -19.63 -7.74
C ALA A 89 -3.58 -19.93 -6.28
N ASP A 90 -2.60 -20.02 -5.39
CA ASP A 90 -2.80 -20.14 -3.95
C ASP A 90 -2.71 -18.78 -3.27
N ILE A 91 -1.74 -17.96 -3.69
CA ILE A 91 -1.46 -16.64 -3.09
C ILE A 91 -1.38 -15.59 -4.19
N ILE A 92 -2.06 -14.47 -3.98
CA ILE A 92 -1.96 -13.29 -4.83
C ILE A 92 -1.19 -12.21 -4.09
N ILE A 93 0.01 -11.87 -4.54
CA ILE A 93 0.72 -10.67 -4.07
C ILE A 93 0.22 -9.49 -4.90
N ASN A 94 -0.50 -8.56 -4.29
CA ASN A 94 -0.90 -7.32 -4.94
C ASN A 94 0.08 -6.20 -4.60
N ALA A 95 1.02 -5.94 -5.50
CA ALA A 95 2.02 -4.87 -5.45
C ALA A 95 1.81 -3.84 -6.58
N LEU A 96 0.57 -3.71 -7.08
CA LEU A 96 0.17 -2.64 -7.99
C LEU A 96 0.15 -1.30 -7.26
N MET A 97 0.18 -0.20 -8.00
CA MET A 97 0.12 1.16 -7.44
C MET A 97 -1.25 1.79 -7.69
N GLY A 98 -1.75 2.53 -6.70
CA GLY A 98 -2.98 3.30 -6.82
C GLY A 98 -4.24 2.44 -6.97
N ALA A 99 -5.30 3.03 -7.52
CA ALA A 99 -6.62 2.42 -7.66
C ALA A 99 -6.65 1.12 -8.49
N VAL A 100 -5.65 0.91 -9.37
CA VAL A 100 -5.57 -0.26 -10.26
C VAL A 100 -5.55 -1.59 -9.48
N GLY A 101 -5.06 -1.60 -8.25
CA GLY A 101 -5.02 -2.80 -7.41
C GLY A 101 -6.38 -3.23 -6.83
N CYS A 102 -7.39 -2.36 -6.83
CA CYS A 102 -8.66 -2.59 -6.16
C CYS A 102 -9.43 -3.79 -6.76
N LEU A 103 -9.72 -3.74 -8.05
CA LEU A 103 -10.52 -4.76 -8.74
C LEU A 103 -9.86 -6.15 -8.71
N PRO A 104 -8.55 -6.32 -8.98
CA PRO A 104 -7.88 -7.62 -8.83
C PRO A 104 -7.91 -8.16 -7.39
N THR A 105 -7.84 -7.30 -6.36
CA THR A 105 -7.97 -7.74 -4.96
C THR A 105 -9.36 -8.29 -4.68
N ILE A 106 -10.41 -7.58 -5.07
CA ILE A 106 -11.80 -8.04 -4.89
C ILE A 106 -12.02 -9.36 -5.64
N THR A 107 -11.55 -9.43 -6.91
CA THR A 107 -11.61 -10.66 -7.70
C THR A 107 -10.92 -11.83 -7.00
N ALA A 108 -9.73 -11.62 -6.43
CA ALA A 108 -9.03 -12.67 -5.68
C ALA A 108 -9.83 -13.16 -4.46
N ILE A 109 -10.43 -12.23 -3.72
CA ILE A 109 -11.27 -12.56 -2.54
C ILE A 109 -12.48 -13.39 -2.96
N GLU A 110 -13.20 -12.98 -4.02
CA GLU A 110 -14.38 -13.70 -4.55
C GLU A 110 -14.03 -15.12 -5.02
N HIS A 111 -12.77 -15.38 -5.35
CA HIS A 111 -12.28 -16.71 -5.76
C HIS A 111 -11.57 -17.48 -4.63
N GLY A 112 -11.76 -17.07 -3.37
CA GLY A 112 -11.26 -17.82 -2.22
C GLY A 112 -9.73 -17.78 -2.06
N LYS A 113 -9.05 -16.71 -2.52
CA LYS A 113 -7.59 -16.63 -2.50
C LYS A 113 -7.05 -15.99 -1.21
N HIS A 114 -5.83 -16.37 -0.84
CA HIS A 114 -5.01 -15.61 0.08
C HIS A 114 -4.42 -14.41 -0.66
N VAL A 115 -4.67 -13.20 -0.15
CA VAL A 115 -4.15 -11.95 -0.71
C VAL A 115 -3.06 -11.39 0.21
N ALA A 116 -1.82 -11.35 -0.27
CA ALA A 116 -0.71 -10.64 0.36
C ALA A 116 -0.71 -9.20 -0.20
N LEU A 117 -1.22 -8.25 0.58
CA LEU A 117 -1.58 -6.92 0.11
C LEU A 117 -0.50 -5.89 0.43
N ALA A 118 0.11 -5.31 -0.62
CA ALA A 118 0.99 -4.15 -0.52
C ALA A 118 0.34 -2.86 -1.03
N ASN A 119 -0.75 -2.97 -1.80
CA ASN A 119 -1.50 -1.85 -2.35
C ASN A 119 -2.49 -1.31 -1.30
N LYS A 120 -2.04 -0.35 -0.49
CA LYS A 120 -2.86 0.27 0.56
C LYS A 120 -4.06 1.04 0.02
N GLU A 121 -3.93 1.60 -1.17
CA GLU A 121 -4.99 2.37 -1.82
C GLU A 121 -6.26 1.54 -2.00
N THR A 122 -6.14 0.24 -2.20
CA THR A 122 -7.26 -0.70 -2.25
C THR A 122 -8.12 -0.67 -0.97
N MET A 123 -7.48 -0.73 0.21
CA MET A 123 -8.20 -0.65 1.49
C MET A 123 -8.76 0.75 1.74
N VAL A 124 -8.02 1.79 1.36
CA VAL A 124 -8.45 3.18 1.52
C VAL A 124 -9.72 3.45 0.73
N MET A 125 -9.77 3.05 -0.54
CA MET A 125 -10.90 3.39 -1.40
C MET A 125 -12.10 2.44 -1.25
N ALA A 126 -11.88 1.17 -0.99
CA ALA A 126 -12.91 0.14 -1.03
C ALA A 126 -13.00 -0.72 0.25
N GLY A 127 -12.46 -0.24 1.38
CA GLY A 127 -12.42 -0.99 2.64
C GLY A 127 -13.76 -1.61 3.06
N PRO A 128 -14.88 -0.86 3.10
CA PRO A 128 -16.20 -1.43 3.41
C PRO A 128 -16.61 -2.56 2.45
N VAL A 129 -16.38 -2.38 1.14
CA VAL A 129 -16.70 -3.39 0.13
C VAL A 129 -15.86 -4.65 0.34
N ILE A 130 -14.57 -4.48 0.70
CA ILE A 130 -13.66 -5.59 0.97
C ILE A 130 -14.09 -6.36 2.22
N TRP A 131 -14.55 -5.68 3.28
CA TRP A 131 -15.11 -6.35 4.46
C TRP A 131 -16.28 -7.28 4.12
N ASP A 132 -17.22 -6.77 3.30
CA ASP A 132 -18.36 -7.56 2.87
C ASP A 132 -17.91 -8.77 2.05
N LYS A 133 -17.01 -8.55 1.10
CA LYS A 133 -16.48 -9.64 0.27
C LYS A 133 -15.72 -10.69 1.07
N LEU A 134 -14.98 -10.32 2.09
CA LEU A 134 -14.34 -11.28 3.01
C LEU A 134 -15.36 -12.05 3.85
N ALA A 135 -16.43 -11.38 4.32
CA ALA A 135 -17.50 -12.03 5.05
C ALA A 135 -18.27 -13.04 4.18
N GLU A 136 -18.50 -12.72 2.90
CA GLU A 136 -19.10 -13.60 1.90
C GLU A 136 -18.19 -14.78 1.52
N ASN A 137 -16.87 -14.63 1.63
CA ASN A 137 -15.87 -15.60 1.19
C ASN A 137 -14.90 -15.99 2.32
N PRO A 138 -15.33 -16.78 3.31
CA PRO A 138 -14.56 -17.08 4.52
C PRO A 138 -13.29 -17.93 4.30
N LYS A 139 -13.05 -18.40 3.08
CA LYS A 139 -11.78 -19.04 2.70
C LYS A 139 -10.70 -18.02 2.34
N SER A 140 -11.10 -16.81 1.98
CA SER A 140 -10.19 -15.72 1.65
C SER A 140 -9.74 -15.01 2.90
N PHE A 141 -8.50 -14.55 2.88
CA PHE A 141 -7.96 -13.67 3.92
C PHE A 141 -6.89 -12.77 3.34
N ILE A 142 -6.66 -11.65 4.02
CA ILE A 142 -5.64 -10.67 3.65
C ILE A 142 -4.52 -10.70 4.69
N THR A 143 -3.26 -10.71 4.21
CA THR A 143 -2.09 -10.45 5.04
C THR A 143 -1.41 -9.18 4.54
N PRO A 144 -1.07 -8.23 5.43
CA PRO A 144 -0.45 -6.98 5.03
C PRO A 144 1.03 -7.15 4.68
N ILE A 145 1.45 -6.48 3.61
CA ILE A 145 2.87 -6.33 3.24
C ILE A 145 3.41 -4.97 3.65
N ASP A 146 2.57 -3.93 3.75
CA ASP A 146 3.04 -2.64 4.24
C ASP A 146 3.70 -2.82 5.61
N SER A 147 4.88 -2.22 5.82
CA SER A 147 5.75 -2.54 6.97
C SER A 147 5.09 -2.27 8.30
N GLU A 148 4.34 -1.18 8.41
CA GLU A 148 3.64 -0.77 9.62
C GLU A 148 2.48 -1.71 9.95
N HIS A 149 1.70 -2.09 8.93
CA HIS A 149 0.58 -3.02 9.08
C HIS A 149 1.05 -4.45 9.36
N SER A 150 2.13 -4.88 8.70
CA SER A 150 2.79 -6.15 9.02
C SER A 150 3.27 -6.18 10.47
N ALA A 151 3.80 -5.07 10.98
CA ALA A 151 4.23 -4.96 12.38
C ALA A 151 3.04 -5.10 13.35
N ILE A 152 1.93 -4.38 13.10
CA ILE A 152 0.70 -4.50 13.89
C ILE A 152 0.17 -5.95 13.84
N PHE A 153 0.08 -6.53 12.64
CA PHE A 153 -0.36 -7.90 12.43
C PHE A 153 0.46 -8.90 13.25
N GLN A 154 1.79 -8.75 13.27
CA GLN A 154 2.69 -9.59 14.06
C GLN A 154 2.53 -9.37 15.56
N CYS A 155 2.31 -8.13 16.02
CA CYS A 155 2.09 -7.83 17.44
C CYS A 155 0.74 -8.37 17.92
N LEU A 156 -0.29 -8.30 17.09
CA LEU A 156 -1.62 -8.86 17.40
C LEU A 156 -1.58 -10.39 17.48
N SER A 157 -0.85 -11.05 16.57
CA SER A 157 -0.69 -12.51 16.56
C SER A 157 -2.00 -13.28 16.72
N GLY A 158 -3.09 -12.80 16.08
CA GLY A 158 -4.41 -13.40 16.16
C GLY A 158 -5.20 -13.08 17.43
N ARG A 159 -4.73 -12.16 18.27
CA ARG A 159 -5.51 -11.67 19.43
C ARG A 159 -6.71 -10.84 18.96
N PRO A 160 -7.85 -10.91 19.67
CA PRO A 160 -9.05 -10.19 19.29
C PRO A 160 -8.92 -8.68 19.53
N GLU A 161 -9.59 -7.88 18.70
CA GLU A 161 -9.57 -6.41 18.75
C GLU A 161 -9.98 -5.85 20.13
N LYS A 162 -10.86 -6.53 20.85
CA LYS A 162 -11.31 -6.12 22.18
C LYS A 162 -10.18 -6.02 23.24
N GLU A 163 -9.04 -6.66 23.00
CA GLU A 163 -7.86 -6.56 23.86
C GLU A 163 -7.01 -5.33 23.56
N VAL A 164 -7.20 -4.70 22.39
CA VAL A 164 -6.46 -3.52 21.97
C VAL A 164 -7.03 -2.27 22.63
N GLU A 165 -6.16 -1.44 23.19
CA GLU A 165 -6.50 -0.09 23.63
C GLU A 165 -6.34 0.91 22.50
N PHE A 166 -5.18 0.89 21.81
CA PHE A 166 -4.93 1.65 20.60
C PHE A 166 -3.76 1.08 19.77
N LEU A 167 -3.73 1.43 18.50
CA LEU A 167 -2.60 1.19 17.60
C LEU A 167 -1.74 2.45 17.51
N GLU A 168 -0.42 2.29 17.45
CA GLU A 168 0.52 3.36 17.15
C GLU A 168 1.27 3.06 15.85
N ILE A 169 0.92 3.79 14.79
CA ILE A 169 1.56 3.67 13.48
C ILE A 169 2.76 4.61 13.46
N THR A 170 3.96 4.07 13.26
CA THR A 170 5.18 4.89 13.19
C THR A 170 5.33 5.54 11.82
N ALA A 171 5.93 6.72 11.79
CA ALA A 171 6.27 7.47 10.58
C ALA A 171 7.71 7.96 10.65
N SER A 172 8.45 7.96 9.54
CA SER A 172 9.76 8.65 9.48
C SER A 172 9.65 10.16 9.69
N GLY A 173 8.47 10.72 9.39
CA GLY A 173 8.20 12.16 9.37
C GLY A 173 8.60 12.83 8.05
N GLY A 174 9.13 12.07 7.09
CA GLY A 174 9.53 12.56 5.78
C GLY A 174 10.71 13.54 5.80
N PRO A 175 11.10 14.10 4.64
CA PRO A 175 12.24 14.99 4.51
C PRO A 175 12.01 16.37 5.15
N PHE A 176 10.77 16.78 5.36
CA PHE A 176 10.41 18.13 5.84
C PHE A 176 10.09 18.20 7.33
N ARG A 177 10.29 17.09 8.07
CA ARG A 177 10.03 17.03 9.53
C ARG A 177 10.62 18.21 10.29
N GLU A 178 11.87 18.58 9.99
CA GLU A 178 12.60 19.65 10.69
C GLU A 178 12.52 21.01 9.98
N TRP A 179 11.90 21.09 8.82
CA TRP A 179 11.74 22.33 8.09
C TRP A 179 10.72 23.25 8.75
N PRO A 180 10.99 24.55 8.87
CA PRO A 180 9.97 25.51 9.29
C PRO A 180 8.89 25.61 8.21
N ILE A 181 7.62 25.80 8.63
CA ILE A 181 6.47 25.81 7.74
C ILE A 181 6.56 26.93 6.67
N GLU A 182 7.20 28.02 6.98
CA GLU A 182 7.42 29.17 6.09
C GLU A 182 8.22 28.80 4.84
N LYS A 183 9.03 27.73 4.90
CA LYS A 183 9.81 27.24 3.76
C LYS A 183 9.03 26.32 2.83
N PHE A 184 7.82 25.91 3.18
CA PHE A 184 7.04 24.92 2.38
C PHE A 184 6.68 25.45 1.01
N GLU A 185 6.48 26.76 0.84
CA GLU A 185 6.23 27.38 -0.48
C GLU A 185 7.40 27.24 -1.46
N SER A 186 8.62 27.00 -0.96
CA SER A 186 9.81 26.84 -1.77
C SER A 186 10.21 25.38 -2.03
N ILE A 187 9.43 24.40 -1.55
CA ILE A 187 9.73 22.98 -1.73
C ILE A 187 9.75 22.63 -3.23
N THR A 188 10.87 22.08 -3.66
CA THR A 188 11.05 21.55 -5.02
C THR A 188 10.76 20.05 -5.08
N VAL A 189 10.58 19.53 -6.30
CA VAL A 189 10.45 18.07 -6.52
C VAL A 189 11.69 17.32 -6.01
N ALA A 190 12.89 17.90 -6.19
CA ALA A 190 14.13 17.28 -5.72
C ALA A 190 14.18 17.17 -4.19
N ASP A 191 13.76 18.23 -3.47
CA ASP A 191 13.69 18.21 -2.01
C ASP A 191 12.71 17.13 -1.52
N ALA A 192 11.54 17.06 -2.14
CA ALA A 192 10.49 16.11 -1.75
C ALA A 192 10.85 14.64 -2.06
N LEU A 193 11.67 14.39 -3.07
CA LEU A 193 12.16 13.05 -3.42
C LEU A 193 13.35 12.59 -2.57
N ASN A 194 13.92 13.45 -1.74
CA ASN A 194 15.09 13.13 -0.90
C ASN A 194 14.64 12.52 0.45
N HIS A 195 14.12 11.29 0.41
CA HIS A 195 13.67 10.62 1.63
C HIS A 195 14.85 10.17 2.50
N PRO A 196 14.84 10.44 3.84
CA PRO A 196 16.02 10.24 4.70
C PRO A 196 16.39 8.78 4.97
N VAL A 197 15.46 7.82 4.84
CA VAL A 197 15.65 6.42 5.25
C VAL A 197 15.40 5.43 4.11
N TRP A 198 14.26 5.57 3.41
CA TRP A 198 13.80 4.60 2.42
C TRP A 198 14.10 5.04 0.99
N SER A 199 14.52 4.08 0.16
CA SER A 199 14.53 4.24 -1.30
C SER A 199 13.25 3.66 -1.89
N MET A 200 12.34 4.52 -2.32
CA MET A 200 10.99 4.15 -2.73
C MET A 200 10.64 4.70 -4.11
N GLY A 201 9.48 4.28 -4.65
CA GLY A 201 8.90 4.87 -5.85
C GLY A 201 8.57 6.36 -5.65
N LYS A 202 8.55 7.13 -6.75
CA LYS A 202 8.34 8.60 -6.69
C LYS A 202 7.04 8.99 -5.98
N LYS A 203 5.91 8.35 -6.31
CA LYS A 203 4.59 8.67 -5.73
C LYS A 203 4.60 8.53 -4.20
N ILE A 204 4.99 7.37 -3.68
CA ILE A 204 5.02 7.12 -2.23
C ILE A 204 6.05 8.00 -1.51
N THR A 205 7.13 8.43 -2.19
CA THR A 205 8.09 9.37 -1.61
C THR A 205 7.48 10.75 -1.40
N ILE A 206 6.68 11.26 -2.36
CA ILE A 206 5.92 12.51 -2.19
C ILE A 206 4.84 12.35 -1.12
N ASP A 207 4.13 11.23 -1.08
CA ASP A 207 3.16 10.93 -0.03
C ASP A 207 3.81 10.90 1.37
N SER A 208 5.02 10.38 1.49
CA SER A 208 5.79 10.44 2.73
C SER A 208 6.17 11.88 3.09
N ALA A 209 6.58 12.69 2.11
CA ALA A 209 6.94 14.08 2.32
C ALA A 209 5.77 14.95 2.81
N SER A 210 4.55 14.68 2.35
CA SER A 210 3.31 15.35 2.77
C SER A 210 2.64 14.71 3.98
N MET A 211 3.13 13.58 4.47
CA MET A 211 2.50 12.69 5.46
C MET A 211 1.15 12.09 4.97
N MET A 212 0.80 12.23 3.69
CA MET A 212 -0.36 11.53 3.12
C MET A 212 -0.19 10.02 3.18
N ASN A 213 1.03 9.51 2.95
CA ASN A 213 1.31 8.07 3.08
C ASN A 213 0.85 7.55 4.45
N LYS A 214 1.19 8.26 5.52
CA LYS A 214 0.76 7.89 6.87
C LYS A 214 -0.75 8.05 7.08
N GLY A 215 -1.34 9.04 6.43
CA GLY A 215 -2.80 9.19 6.38
C GLY A 215 -3.50 7.99 5.72
N LEU A 216 -3.01 7.54 4.57
CA LEU A 216 -3.54 6.33 3.89
C LEU A 216 -3.38 5.09 4.76
N GLU A 217 -2.27 4.96 5.47
CA GLU A 217 -1.99 3.87 6.39
C GLU A 217 -2.93 3.86 7.60
N VAL A 218 -3.37 5.01 8.11
CA VAL A 218 -4.40 5.09 9.15
C VAL A 218 -5.73 4.48 8.67
N LEU A 219 -6.13 4.80 7.44
CA LEU A 219 -7.35 4.21 6.86
C LEU A 219 -7.19 2.71 6.63
N GLU A 220 -6.05 2.29 6.09
CA GLU A 220 -5.74 0.87 5.89
C GLU A 220 -5.77 0.10 7.22
N ALA A 221 -5.19 0.63 8.29
CA ALA A 221 -5.18 0.00 9.61
C ALA A 221 -6.60 -0.17 10.18
N HIS A 222 -7.46 0.84 10.02
CA HIS A 222 -8.87 0.74 10.40
C HIS A 222 -9.54 -0.47 9.75
N PHE A 223 -9.38 -0.60 8.43
CA PHE A 223 -10.02 -1.68 7.68
C PHE A 223 -9.36 -3.06 7.87
N LEU A 224 -8.04 -3.12 8.03
CA LEU A 224 -7.35 -4.41 8.24
C LEU A 224 -7.59 -5.00 9.63
N PHE A 225 -7.68 -4.15 10.65
CA PHE A 225 -7.68 -4.58 12.06
C PHE A 225 -8.99 -4.29 12.78
N HIS A 226 -9.99 -3.73 12.10
CA HIS A 226 -11.31 -3.38 12.67
C HIS A 226 -11.22 -2.43 13.88
N ILE A 227 -10.17 -1.60 13.96
CA ILE A 227 -9.94 -0.65 15.05
C ILE A 227 -10.51 0.73 14.68
N PRO A 228 -11.34 1.37 15.54
CA PRO A 228 -11.87 2.71 15.29
C PRO A 228 -10.77 3.76 15.13
N TYR A 229 -11.00 4.79 14.32
CA TYR A 229 -10.02 5.87 14.08
C TYR A 229 -9.55 6.57 15.36
N GLU A 230 -10.40 6.65 16.39
CA GLU A 230 -10.09 7.22 17.71
C GLU A 230 -9.08 6.40 18.50
N GLN A 231 -8.90 5.13 18.12
CA GLN A 231 -7.92 4.21 18.70
C GLN A 231 -6.71 4.00 17.80
N ILE A 232 -6.53 4.81 16.75
CA ILE A 232 -5.36 4.77 15.86
C ILE A 232 -4.59 6.07 16.05
N LYS A 233 -3.36 5.97 16.51
CA LYS A 233 -2.44 7.08 16.72
C LYS A 233 -1.30 7.02 15.72
N VAL A 234 -0.72 8.17 15.42
CA VAL A 234 0.51 8.28 14.62
C VAL A 234 1.61 8.80 15.51
N VAL A 235 2.77 8.19 15.44
CA VAL A 235 3.98 8.64 16.14
C VAL A 235 5.14 8.78 15.15
N VAL A 236 5.88 9.88 15.22
CA VAL A 236 7.05 10.11 14.38
C VAL A 236 8.26 9.44 15.00
N HIS A 237 8.83 8.47 14.27
CA HIS A 237 10.03 7.72 14.63
C HIS A 237 11.07 7.80 13.51
N PRO A 238 11.98 8.79 13.56
CA PRO A 238 12.89 9.09 12.45
C PRO A 238 13.81 7.96 12.02
N GLN A 239 14.20 7.10 12.96
CA GLN A 239 15.12 5.99 12.67
C GLN A 239 14.44 4.84 11.90
N SER A 240 13.10 4.78 11.89
CA SER A 240 12.29 3.75 11.21
C SER A 240 12.73 2.31 11.54
N MET A 241 13.16 2.06 12.80
CA MET A 241 13.53 0.74 13.29
C MET A 241 12.39 0.06 14.04
N VAL A 242 11.51 0.85 14.67
CA VAL A 242 10.21 0.40 15.17
C VAL A 242 9.21 0.64 14.06
N HIS A 243 8.59 -0.43 13.55
CA HIS A 243 7.69 -0.34 12.40
C HIS A 243 6.24 -0.04 12.78
N SER A 244 5.78 -0.44 13.95
CA SER A 244 4.55 0.00 14.64
C SER A 244 4.42 -0.67 15.99
N LEU A 245 3.43 -0.23 16.79
CA LEU A 245 3.20 -0.73 18.15
C LEU A 245 1.70 -0.99 18.36
N VAL A 246 1.41 -1.89 19.29
CA VAL A 246 0.05 -2.18 19.78
C VAL A 246 0.03 -2.01 21.29
N GLN A 247 -0.77 -1.07 21.77
CA GLN A 247 -1.06 -0.90 23.19
C GLN A 247 -2.24 -1.80 23.56
N PHE A 248 -2.03 -2.69 24.51
CA PHE A 248 -3.08 -3.53 25.04
C PHE A 248 -3.70 -2.95 26.30
N ARG A 249 -4.95 -3.34 26.61
CA ARG A 249 -5.71 -2.84 27.76
C ARG A 249 -5.14 -3.24 29.12
N ASP A 250 -4.24 -4.23 29.17
CA ASP A 250 -3.51 -4.62 30.38
C ASP A 250 -2.29 -3.71 30.68
N GLY A 251 -2.07 -2.68 29.85
CA GLY A 251 -0.94 -1.77 29.94
C GLY A 251 0.31 -2.21 29.17
N SER A 252 0.29 -3.39 28.56
CA SER A 252 1.43 -3.88 27.74
C SER A 252 1.50 -3.13 26.42
N LEU A 253 2.70 -2.67 26.03
CA LEU A 253 2.99 -2.11 24.72
C LEU A 253 3.89 -3.07 23.95
N MET A 254 3.39 -3.63 22.85
CA MET A 254 4.15 -4.52 21.98
C MET A 254 4.58 -3.78 20.71
N ALA A 255 5.83 -4.00 20.29
CA ALA A 255 6.38 -3.38 19.10
C ALA A 255 7.13 -4.42 18.24
N GLN A 256 7.01 -4.32 16.93
CA GLN A 256 7.87 -5.05 16.03
C GLN A 256 9.02 -4.14 15.58
N LEU A 257 10.24 -4.64 15.74
CA LEU A 257 11.46 -3.95 15.35
C LEU A 257 12.19 -4.73 14.27
N GLY A 258 12.78 -4.02 13.32
CA GLY A 258 13.58 -4.61 12.24
C GLY A 258 14.41 -3.54 11.51
N ALA A 259 15.44 -3.97 10.78
CA ALA A 259 16.05 -3.10 9.79
C ALA A 259 15.03 -2.78 8.68
N PRO A 260 15.08 -1.58 8.06
CA PRO A 260 14.19 -1.24 6.96
C PRO A 260 14.44 -2.14 5.74
N ASP A 261 13.69 -3.24 5.64
CA ASP A 261 13.79 -4.23 4.56
C ASP A 261 12.42 -4.85 4.29
N MET A 262 11.85 -4.55 3.12
CA MET A 262 10.53 -5.03 2.72
C MET A 262 10.43 -6.55 2.55
N ARG A 263 11.56 -7.27 2.45
CA ARG A 263 11.55 -8.74 2.40
C ARG A 263 11.00 -9.38 3.67
N ILE A 264 11.18 -8.70 4.83
CA ILE A 264 10.64 -9.19 6.11
C ILE A 264 9.11 -9.23 6.09
N PRO A 265 8.37 -8.14 5.86
CA PRO A 265 6.91 -8.17 5.81
C PRO A 265 6.37 -9.02 4.65
N ILE A 266 7.05 -9.05 3.49
CA ILE A 266 6.68 -9.93 2.38
C ILE A 266 6.76 -11.39 2.82
N GLN A 267 7.86 -11.81 3.44
CA GLN A 267 7.99 -13.17 3.92
C GLN A 267 6.91 -13.51 4.96
N VAL A 268 6.69 -12.63 5.94
CA VAL A 268 5.62 -12.83 6.94
C VAL A 268 4.28 -13.02 6.26
N ALA A 269 3.94 -12.19 5.27
CA ALA A 269 2.68 -12.31 4.54
C ALA A 269 2.53 -13.64 3.80
N LEU A 270 3.62 -14.22 3.29
CA LEU A 270 3.60 -15.47 2.53
C LEU A 270 3.62 -16.72 3.41
N THR A 271 4.29 -16.65 4.58
CA THR A 271 4.60 -17.83 5.40
C THR A 271 3.78 -17.92 6.67
N TRP A 272 3.02 -16.88 7.03
CA TRP A 272 2.23 -16.87 8.27
C TRP A 272 1.45 -18.17 8.49
N PRO A 273 1.47 -18.76 9.70
CA PRO A 273 2.05 -18.23 10.94
C PRO A 273 3.56 -18.56 11.15
N ASP A 274 4.19 -19.23 10.21
CA ASP A 274 5.57 -19.67 10.34
C ASP A 274 6.59 -18.54 10.15
N ARG A 275 7.74 -18.65 10.82
CA ARG A 275 8.90 -17.76 10.65
C ARG A 275 10.06 -18.54 10.06
N LEU A 276 10.28 -18.33 8.76
CA LEU A 276 11.38 -18.98 8.05
C LEU A 276 12.67 -18.16 8.10
N PRO A 277 13.85 -18.77 7.91
CA PRO A 277 15.09 -18.04 7.73
C PRO A 277 14.99 -17.03 6.58
N LEU A 278 15.61 -15.87 6.73
CA LEU A 278 15.69 -14.84 5.68
C LEU A 278 17.07 -14.19 5.75
N GLU A 279 17.74 -14.06 4.61
CA GLU A 279 19.00 -13.34 4.48
C GLU A 279 18.75 -11.84 4.49
N THR A 280 18.77 -11.24 5.67
CA THR A 280 18.57 -9.81 5.89
C THR A 280 19.42 -9.30 7.04
N LYS A 281 19.67 -7.99 7.07
CA LYS A 281 20.40 -7.33 8.15
C LYS A 281 19.67 -7.51 9.48
N ARG A 282 20.38 -7.90 10.53
CA ARG A 282 19.85 -7.97 11.90
C ARG A 282 20.04 -6.63 12.60
N LEU A 283 19.10 -6.27 13.48
CA LEU A 283 19.30 -5.13 14.36
C LEU A 283 20.34 -5.47 15.42
N ASP A 284 21.25 -4.53 15.63
CA ASP A 284 22.20 -4.52 16.74
C ASP A 284 21.84 -3.37 17.68
N LEU A 285 21.16 -3.68 18.78
CA LEU A 285 20.65 -2.68 19.71
C LEU A 285 21.77 -1.87 20.39
N PRO A 286 22.91 -2.44 20.80
CA PRO A 286 24.05 -1.67 21.32
C PRO A 286 24.57 -0.63 20.30
N THR A 287 24.69 -0.98 19.03
CA THR A 287 25.09 -0.04 17.97
C THR A 287 24.03 1.01 17.69
N LEU A 288 22.75 0.62 17.74
CA LEU A 288 21.62 1.56 17.56
C LEU A 288 21.52 2.56 18.70
N ALA A 289 21.81 2.14 19.92
CA ALA A 289 21.89 2.91 21.16
C ALA A 289 20.63 3.69 21.56
N LYS A 290 19.97 4.42 20.61
CA LYS A 290 18.87 5.34 20.92
C LYS A 290 17.75 5.26 19.88
N LEU A 291 16.51 5.20 20.37
CA LEU A 291 15.28 5.37 19.60
C LEU A 291 14.58 6.65 20.07
N THR A 292 14.03 7.42 19.14
CA THR A 292 13.34 8.69 19.46
C THR A 292 11.95 8.71 18.85
N PHE A 293 11.01 9.31 19.57
CA PHE A 293 9.60 9.40 19.19
C PHE A 293 9.09 10.82 19.41
N PHE A 294 8.26 11.31 18.50
CA PHE A 294 7.71 12.67 18.54
C PHE A 294 6.24 12.64 18.11
N GLU A 295 5.47 13.61 18.59
CA GLU A 295 4.11 13.86 18.11
C GLU A 295 4.14 14.37 16.64
N PRO A 296 3.20 13.94 15.79
CA PRO A 296 3.06 14.52 14.45
C PRO A 296 2.46 15.93 14.51
N ASP A 297 2.94 16.83 13.66
CA ASP A 297 2.39 18.18 13.52
C ASP A 297 1.29 18.19 12.45
N PHE A 298 0.03 18.12 12.89
CA PHE A 298 -1.15 18.11 11.99
C PHE A 298 -1.38 19.45 11.25
N ASN A 299 -0.87 20.57 11.78
CA ASN A 299 -0.97 21.87 11.10
C ASN A 299 0.03 21.95 9.95
N LYS A 300 1.24 21.48 10.18
CA LYS A 300 2.31 21.43 9.20
C LYS A 300 2.04 20.39 8.11
N PHE A 301 1.52 19.23 8.48
CA PHE A 301 1.20 18.12 7.59
C PHE A 301 -0.31 17.95 7.44
N ARG A 302 -0.96 18.93 6.78
CA ARG A 302 -2.42 18.96 6.62
C ARG A 302 -2.97 17.69 5.96
N CYS A 303 -2.22 17.03 5.06
CA CYS A 303 -2.63 15.78 4.43
C CYS A 303 -2.93 14.67 5.45
N LEU A 304 -2.17 14.58 6.54
CA LEU A 304 -2.44 13.61 7.61
C LEU A 304 -3.79 13.90 8.30
N ALA A 305 -4.06 15.17 8.61
CA ALA A 305 -5.35 15.57 9.20
C ALA A 305 -6.53 15.28 8.27
N LEU A 306 -6.38 15.58 6.97
CA LEU A 306 -7.40 15.30 5.94
C LEU A 306 -7.71 13.80 5.82
N ALA A 307 -6.71 12.93 5.94
CA ALA A 307 -6.93 11.50 5.90
C ALA A 307 -7.77 11.01 7.10
N PHE A 308 -7.49 11.47 8.32
CA PHE A 308 -8.35 11.18 9.48
C PHE A 308 -9.79 11.71 9.28
N GLU A 309 -9.92 12.90 8.70
CA GLU A 309 -11.22 13.47 8.39
C GLU A 309 -11.96 12.63 7.34
N ALA A 310 -11.28 12.21 6.26
CA ALA A 310 -11.84 11.34 5.24
C ALA A 310 -12.34 10.02 5.83
N GLY A 311 -11.54 9.39 6.68
CA GLY A 311 -11.91 8.15 7.35
C GLY A 311 -13.16 8.30 8.23
N ARG A 312 -13.24 9.36 9.06
CA ARG A 312 -14.41 9.62 9.90
C ARG A 312 -15.68 9.94 9.09
N ARG A 313 -15.55 10.63 7.95
CA ARG A 313 -16.69 10.88 7.05
C ARG A 313 -17.15 9.61 6.35
N GLY A 314 -16.22 8.70 6.03
CA GLY A 314 -16.53 7.42 5.40
C GLY A 314 -17.15 7.55 4.00
N GLY A 315 -17.92 6.53 3.61
CA GLY A 315 -18.53 6.46 2.29
C GLY A 315 -17.49 6.53 1.17
N ILE A 316 -17.74 7.39 0.18
CA ILE A 316 -16.85 7.60 -0.98
C ILE A 316 -15.71 8.61 -0.71
N VAL A 317 -15.71 9.30 0.43
CA VAL A 317 -14.74 10.38 0.70
C VAL A 317 -13.29 9.88 0.70
N PRO A 318 -12.95 8.72 1.30
CA PRO A 318 -11.60 8.17 1.21
C PRO A 318 -11.15 7.87 -0.23
N ALA A 319 -12.05 7.35 -1.08
CA ALA A 319 -11.76 7.10 -2.50
C ALA A 319 -11.47 8.40 -3.25
N MET A 320 -12.31 9.42 -3.06
CA MET A 320 -12.12 10.74 -3.68
C MET A 320 -10.84 11.42 -3.21
N MET A 321 -10.51 11.33 -1.92
CA MET A 321 -9.27 11.84 -1.35
C MET A 321 -8.04 11.17 -2.01
N ASN A 322 -8.06 9.84 -2.10
CA ASN A 322 -6.96 9.09 -2.72
C ASN A 322 -6.79 9.44 -4.19
N ALA A 323 -7.87 9.48 -4.97
CA ALA A 323 -7.86 9.83 -6.38
C ALA A 323 -7.31 11.25 -6.61
N ALA A 324 -7.77 12.22 -5.81
CA ALA A 324 -7.25 13.59 -5.84
C ALA A 324 -5.75 13.63 -5.54
N ASN A 325 -5.31 12.95 -4.48
CA ASN A 325 -3.89 12.90 -4.13
C ASN A 325 -3.04 12.30 -5.26
N GLU A 326 -3.47 11.22 -5.90
CA GLU A 326 -2.72 10.60 -7.01
C GLU A 326 -2.52 11.59 -8.17
N VAL A 327 -3.58 12.31 -8.58
CA VAL A 327 -3.54 13.31 -9.66
C VAL A 327 -2.63 14.49 -9.28
N LEU A 328 -2.73 14.99 -8.05
CA LEU A 328 -1.95 16.13 -7.57
C LEU A 328 -0.45 15.79 -7.41
N VAL A 329 -0.15 14.59 -6.92
CA VAL A 329 1.23 14.12 -6.81
C VAL A 329 1.88 13.98 -8.20
N ASP A 330 1.15 13.45 -9.18
CA ASP A 330 1.64 13.37 -10.56
C ASP A 330 1.88 14.77 -11.16
N ALA A 331 0.98 15.70 -10.94
CA ALA A 331 1.12 17.10 -11.37
C ALA A 331 2.32 17.79 -10.70
N PHE A 332 2.52 17.59 -9.41
CA PHE A 332 3.69 18.10 -8.70
C PHE A 332 5.00 17.53 -9.26
N LEU A 333 5.05 16.21 -9.47
CA LEU A 333 6.23 15.54 -10.05
C LEU A 333 6.59 16.05 -11.46
N LYS A 334 5.58 16.51 -12.21
CA LYS A 334 5.76 17.15 -13.54
C LYS A 334 6.08 18.64 -13.47
N GLY A 335 6.11 19.23 -12.27
CA GLY A 335 6.38 20.65 -12.06
C GLY A 335 5.20 21.58 -12.38
N ASN A 336 3.99 21.04 -12.50
CA ASN A 336 2.77 21.78 -12.83
C ASN A 336 2.00 22.28 -11.59
N LEU A 337 2.49 21.96 -10.39
CA LEU A 337 1.82 22.26 -9.13
C LEU A 337 2.86 22.53 -8.04
N LYS A 338 2.57 23.40 -7.07
CA LYS A 338 3.38 23.57 -5.87
C LYS A 338 3.07 22.47 -4.85
N PHE A 339 4.05 22.13 -4.01
CA PHE A 339 3.87 21.15 -2.93
C PHE A 339 2.73 21.53 -1.97
N THR A 340 2.64 22.82 -1.61
CA THR A 340 1.62 23.37 -0.72
C THR A 340 0.20 23.36 -1.28
N ASP A 341 0.03 23.18 -2.59
CA ASP A 341 -1.28 23.12 -3.22
C ASP A 341 -1.89 21.71 -3.14
N ILE A 342 -1.07 20.68 -2.90
CA ILE A 342 -1.55 19.29 -2.74
C ILE A 342 -2.63 19.22 -1.64
N PRO A 343 -2.37 19.59 -0.37
CA PRO A 343 -3.39 19.50 0.67
C PRO A 343 -4.59 20.41 0.41
N LYS A 344 -4.41 21.60 -0.17
CA LYS A 344 -5.49 22.53 -0.48
C LYS A 344 -6.49 21.95 -1.48
N HIS A 345 -5.99 21.35 -2.56
CA HIS A 345 -6.86 20.74 -3.57
C HIS A 345 -7.49 19.44 -3.10
N VAL A 346 -6.77 18.61 -2.33
CA VAL A 346 -7.36 17.45 -1.67
C VAL A 346 -8.53 17.86 -0.80
N GLU A 347 -8.38 18.91 0.04
CA GLU A 347 -9.45 19.45 0.89
C GLU A 347 -10.63 19.98 0.08
N THR A 348 -10.37 20.63 -1.05
CA THR A 348 -11.41 21.10 -1.96
C THR A 348 -12.26 19.96 -2.51
N ILE A 349 -11.62 18.89 -2.99
CA ILE A 349 -12.31 17.70 -3.50
C ILE A 349 -13.11 17.01 -2.39
N MET A 350 -12.52 16.82 -1.22
CA MET A 350 -13.20 16.22 -0.07
C MET A 350 -14.42 17.03 0.36
N THR A 351 -14.31 18.36 0.38
CA THR A 351 -15.41 19.24 0.79
C THR A 351 -16.60 19.14 -0.19
N GLY A 352 -16.32 19.00 -1.48
CA GLY A 352 -17.34 18.83 -2.53
C GLY A 352 -17.92 17.41 -2.62
N ALA A 353 -17.37 16.45 -1.87
CA ALA A 353 -17.82 15.06 -1.94
C ALA A 353 -19.24 14.89 -1.39
N PRO A 354 -20.16 14.26 -2.14
CA PRO A 354 -21.51 14.01 -1.67
C PRO A 354 -21.54 13.01 -0.52
N THR A 355 -22.56 13.12 0.33
CA THR A 355 -22.82 12.13 1.37
C THR A 355 -23.50 10.90 0.74
N VAL A 356 -22.91 9.74 0.88
CA VAL A 356 -23.52 8.47 0.49
C VAL A 356 -24.22 7.88 1.72
N THR A 357 -25.49 7.57 1.59
CA THR A 357 -26.29 6.91 2.63
C THR A 357 -26.51 5.44 2.24
N GLY A 358 -26.42 4.56 3.23
CA GLY A 358 -26.61 3.12 3.03
C GLY A 358 -25.32 2.36 2.74
N HIS A 359 -25.48 1.19 2.17
CA HIS A 359 -24.36 0.29 1.86
C HIS A 359 -23.56 0.78 0.66
N LEU A 360 -22.25 0.83 0.81
CA LEU A 360 -21.34 1.29 -0.25
C LEU A 360 -21.08 0.15 -1.25
N THR A 361 -21.30 0.42 -2.54
CA THR A 361 -21.03 -0.54 -3.62
C THR A 361 -19.70 -0.25 -4.30
N LEU A 362 -19.13 -1.27 -4.96
CA LEU A 362 -17.91 -1.10 -5.75
C LEU A 362 -18.09 -0.07 -6.87
N ASP A 363 -19.23 -0.10 -7.57
CA ASP A 363 -19.51 0.85 -8.65
C ASP A 363 -19.49 2.29 -8.15
N GLN A 364 -20.10 2.57 -6.99
CA GLN A 364 -20.05 3.90 -6.36
C GLN A 364 -18.63 4.34 -6.02
N VAL A 365 -17.78 3.41 -5.58
CA VAL A 365 -16.36 3.70 -5.29
C VAL A 365 -15.59 4.05 -6.56
N LEU A 366 -15.79 3.28 -7.64
CA LEU A 366 -15.12 3.50 -8.92
C LEU A 366 -15.59 4.80 -9.59
N GLU A 367 -16.90 5.08 -9.59
CA GLU A 367 -17.46 6.32 -10.08
C GLU A 367 -16.93 7.54 -9.31
N ALA A 368 -16.80 7.42 -7.98
CA ALA A 368 -16.24 8.46 -7.14
C ALA A 368 -14.75 8.72 -7.41
N ASP A 369 -13.97 7.67 -7.65
CA ASP A 369 -12.56 7.78 -8.04
C ASP A 369 -12.42 8.52 -9.39
N ASP A 370 -13.19 8.10 -10.40
CA ASP A 370 -13.18 8.72 -11.72
C ASP A 370 -13.60 10.21 -11.67
N GLU A 371 -14.67 10.53 -10.95
CA GLU A 371 -15.14 11.89 -10.79
C GLU A 371 -14.13 12.77 -10.05
N ALA A 372 -13.51 12.27 -8.98
CA ALA A 372 -12.49 13.00 -8.26
C ALA A 372 -11.26 13.28 -9.14
N ARG A 373 -10.83 12.33 -9.98
CA ARG A 373 -9.76 12.55 -10.97
C ARG A 373 -10.11 13.64 -11.96
N ARG A 374 -11.33 13.60 -12.49
CA ARG A 374 -11.84 14.61 -13.43
C ARG A 374 -11.85 16.00 -12.81
N LEU A 375 -12.43 16.13 -11.60
CA LEU A 375 -12.52 17.39 -10.87
C LEU A 375 -11.14 17.95 -10.51
N THR A 376 -10.25 17.08 -10.00
CA THR A 376 -8.88 17.47 -9.63
C THR A 376 -8.09 17.95 -10.84
N SER A 377 -8.19 17.27 -11.97
CA SER A 377 -7.52 17.68 -13.21
C SER A 377 -7.99 19.06 -13.70
N ALA A 378 -9.22 19.44 -13.39
CA ALA A 378 -9.75 20.78 -13.72
C ALA A 378 -9.18 21.89 -12.80
N LEU A 379 -8.69 21.56 -11.60
CA LEU A 379 -8.07 22.52 -10.67
C LEU A 379 -6.60 22.83 -11.01
N ILE A 380 -5.94 21.97 -11.78
CA ILE A 380 -4.51 22.10 -12.10
C ILE A 380 -4.26 23.04 -13.32
N LYS A 381 -5.29 23.57 -13.94
CA LYS A 381 -5.21 24.40 -15.15
C LYS A 381 -4.68 25.78 -14.89
#